data_a4f02e15dec3661633ffb67b0ae0a7e3
#
_entry.id   a4f02e15dec3661633ffb67b0ae0a7e3
#
_cell.length_a   1.000
_cell.length_b   1.000
_cell.length_c   1.000
_cell.angle_alpha   90.00
_cell.angle_beta   90.00
_cell.angle_gamma   90.00
#
_symmetry.space_group_name_H-M   'P 1'
#
loop_
_entity.id
_entity.type
_entity.pdbx_description
1 polymer ?
#
loop_
_entity_poly.entity_id
_entity_poly.type
_entity_poly.pdbx_seq_one_letter_code
_entity_poly.pdbx_strand_id
1 'polypeptide(L)'
;MNADLIARIDALSTHHDAVHEGVRVRWRRFGTDASRPPLVLLHGGHGSWMHWLLNAEALSAGRTLWLPDMPGFNESDAPPRVAPGEDPLQPLLAALGGTLDQLIGAGTTIDLGGFSFGGLTAARFGAGRGAVRRLALIGSGGHGTLRRMTAQMINWRAAPDREAERAALLHNLAALMLHDAAAIDELAFAIHDVSCHGTRFRSKEVSQSGGLQQALATMGVPTLLLWGEFDVTADPRPLVAQLAAEGPAREGVVIDGAGHWAQYERADEVNARLVEFFR
;
A
#
# COMPACT_ATOMS: atom_id res chain seq x y z
N MET A 1 -18.56 7.24 15.66
CA MET A 1 -17.79 5.98 15.91
C MET A 1 -16.66 5.79 14.90
N ASN A 2 -16.88 5.79 13.60
CA ASN A 2 -15.80 5.54 12.63
C ASN A 2 -14.86 6.73 12.39
N ALA A 3 -15.38 7.96 12.32
CA ALA A 3 -14.55 9.17 12.31
C ALA A 3 -13.70 9.29 13.59
N ASP A 4 -14.24 8.83 14.71
CA ASP A 4 -13.54 8.81 16.00
C ASP A 4 -12.36 7.82 15.98
N LEU A 5 -12.51 6.65 15.33
CA LEU A 5 -11.41 5.69 15.20
C LEU A 5 -10.29 6.24 14.32
N ILE A 6 -10.62 6.83 13.17
CA ILE A 6 -9.62 7.45 12.29
C ILE A 6 -8.88 8.56 13.04
N ALA A 7 -9.61 9.45 13.71
CA ALA A 7 -9.03 10.53 14.49
C ALA A 7 -8.17 10.01 15.67
N ARG A 8 -8.62 8.95 16.35
CA ARG A 8 -7.87 8.32 17.44
C ARG A 8 -6.55 7.75 16.95
N ILE A 9 -6.56 7.02 15.84
CA ILE A 9 -5.33 6.43 15.30
C ILE A 9 -4.41 7.52 14.75
N ASP A 10 -4.95 8.52 14.05
CA ASP A 10 -4.14 9.65 13.54
C ASP A 10 -3.46 10.41 14.69
N ALA A 11 -4.14 10.61 15.82
CA ALA A 11 -3.60 11.25 17.01
C ALA A 11 -2.45 10.49 17.70
N LEU A 12 -2.25 9.20 17.40
CA LEU A 12 -1.09 8.42 17.84
C LEU A 12 0.16 8.72 17.03
N SER A 13 0.04 9.44 15.92
CA SER A 13 1.14 9.79 15.03
C SER A 13 1.62 11.21 15.23
N THR A 14 2.84 11.47 14.79
CA THR A 14 3.32 12.83 14.51
C THR A 14 3.36 13.04 13.01
N HIS A 15 2.89 14.22 12.56
CA HIS A 15 2.85 14.57 11.15
C HIS A 15 4.13 15.32 10.75
N HIS A 16 4.69 14.91 9.61
CA HIS A 16 5.89 15.50 9.05
C HIS A 16 5.66 15.84 7.58
N ASP A 17 5.95 17.06 7.20
CA ASP A 17 6.03 17.46 5.79
C ASP A 17 7.50 17.57 5.39
N ALA A 18 7.87 16.90 4.31
CA ALA A 18 9.17 17.04 3.70
C ALA A 18 9.02 17.34 2.21
N VAL A 19 9.96 18.06 1.62
CA VAL A 19 9.89 18.49 0.21
C VAL A 19 11.14 18.03 -0.51
N HIS A 20 10.95 17.33 -1.63
CA HIS A 20 12.04 16.95 -2.53
C HIS A 20 11.67 17.34 -3.96
N GLU A 21 12.57 18.06 -4.64
CA GLU A 21 12.36 18.56 -6.02
C GLU A 21 10.99 19.25 -6.21
N GLY A 22 10.57 20.04 -5.21
CA GLY A 22 9.32 20.79 -5.24
C GLY A 22 8.06 19.97 -4.94
N VAL A 23 8.17 18.67 -4.64
CA VAL A 23 7.05 17.81 -4.27
C VAL A 23 7.04 17.62 -2.76
N ARG A 24 6.00 18.12 -2.09
CA ARG A 24 5.79 17.92 -0.66
C ARG A 24 5.10 16.58 -0.44
N VAL A 25 5.65 15.78 0.50
CA VAL A 25 5.08 14.50 0.94
C VAL A 25 4.71 14.60 2.42
N ARG A 26 3.45 14.28 2.74
CA ARG A 26 2.96 14.13 4.11
C ARG A 26 3.29 12.73 4.62
N TRP A 27 4.02 12.68 5.73
CA TRP A 27 4.39 11.47 6.43
C TRP A 27 3.76 11.43 7.82
N ARG A 28 3.28 10.28 8.23
CA ARG A 28 2.87 9.99 9.61
C ARG A 28 3.85 9.05 10.26
N ARG A 29 4.38 9.46 11.41
CA ARG A 29 5.28 8.65 12.22
C ARG A 29 4.56 8.15 13.46
N PHE A 30 4.47 6.84 13.61
CA PHE A 30 3.97 6.14 14.79
C PHE A 30 5.14 5.53 15.55
N GLY A 31 5.06 5.51 16.89
CA GLY A 31 6.12 5.00 17.74
C GLY A 31 7.40 5.86 17.70
N THR A 32 8.29 5.62 18.65
CA THR A 32 9.55 6.37 18.79
C THR A 32 10.74 5.45 19.04
N ASP A 33 10.54 4.13 19.15
CA ASP A 33 11.60 3.17 19.40
C ASP A 33 12.50 3.03 18.15
N ALA A 34 13.78 3.29 18.33
CA ALA A 34 14.81 3.22 17.30
C ALA A 34 15.71 1.97 17.46
N SER A 35 15.34 1.01 18.31
CA SER A 35 16.10 -0.22 18.50
C SER A 35 16.09 -1.15 17.30
N ARG A 36 15.13 -0.95 16.38
CA ARG A 36 14.99 -1.70 15.13
C ARG A 36 14.98 -0.73 13.95
N PRO A 37 15.31 -1.20 12.74
CA PRO A 37 15.12 -0.41 11.52
C PRO A 37 13.69 0.12 11.44
N PRO A 38 13.47 1.39 11.05
CA PRO A 38 12.14 1.92 10.85
C PRO A 38 11.40 1.12 9.78
N LEU A 39 10.10 0.89 9.99
CA LEU A 39 9.22 0.26 9.03
C LEU A 39 8.54 1.34 8.19
N VAL A 40 8.58 1.21 6.89
CA VAL A 40 7.88 2.08 5.92
C VAL A 40 6.83 1.25 5.21
N LEU A 41 5.55 1.69 5.25
CA LEU A 41 4.47 0.98 4.57
C LEU A 41 3.76 1.90 3.56
N LEU A 42 3.70 1.43 2.30
CA LEU A 42 3.11 2.16 1.18
C LEU A 42 1.69 1.67 0.89
N HIS A 43 0.75 2.60 0.78
CA HIS A 43 -0.66 2.30 0.54
C HIS A 43 -0.96 1.92 -0.93
N GLY A 44 -2.14 1.37 -1.19
CA GLY A 44 -2.62 0.99 -2.53
C GLY A 44 -3.03 2.18 -3.40
N GLY A 45 -3.36 1.89 -4.65
CA GLY A 45 -3.97 2.87 -5.55
C GLY A 45 -5.34 3.31 -5.04
N HIS A 46 -5.74 4.55 -5.33
CA HIS A 46 -6.93 5.19 -4.73
C HIS A 46 -6.94 5.09 -3.21
N GLY A 47 -5.75 5.17 -2.59
CA GLY A 47 -5.53 4.98 -1.18
C GLY A 47 -4.90 6.19 -0.49
N SER A 48 -4.69 6.02 0.79
CA SER A 48 -3.99 6.93 1.69
C SER A 48 -3.32 6.10 2.79
N TRP A 49 -2.64 6.75 3.73
CA TRP A 49 -2.10 6.09 4.93
C TRP A 49 -3.14 5.21 5.64
N MET A 50 -4.44 5.56 5.52
CA MET A 50 -5.55 4.83 6.16
C MET A 50 -5.76 3.41 5.63
N HIS A 51 -5.15 3.00 4.52
CA HIS A 51 -5.10 1.58 4.15
C HIS A 51 -4.40 0.71 5.20
N TRP A 52 -3.64 1.34 6.10
CA TRP A 52 -2.93 0.71 7.21
C TRP A 52 -3.52 1.06 8.59
N LEU A 53 -4.75 1.63 8.62
CA LEU A 53 -5.37 2.14 9.86
C LEU A 53 -5.44 1.08 10.95
N LEU A 54 -5.90 -0.14 10.61
CA LEU A 54 -6.07 -1.25 11.56
C LEU A 54 -4.74 -1.97 11.90
N ASN A 55 -3.63 -1.52 11.29
CA ASN A 55 -2.33 -2.15 11.44
C ASN A 55 -1.32 -1.24 12.16
N ALA A 56 -1.60 0.06 12.21
CA ALA A 56 -0.63 1.06 12.68
C ALA A 56 -0.21 0.84 14.14
N GLU A 57 -1.14 0.56 15.06
CA GLU A 57 -0.85 0.33 16.48
C GLU A 57 0.01 -0.94 16.66
N ALA A 58 -0.39 -2.06 16.06
CA ALA A 58 0.32 -3.33 16.17
C ALA A 58 1.73 -3.26 15.58
N LEU A 59 1.89 -2.60 14.43
CA LEU A 59 3.16 -2.53 13.71
C LEU A 59 4.09 -1.44 14.23
N SER A 60 3.61 -0.49 15.03
CA SER A 60 4.43 0.50 15.72
C SER A 60 4.82 0.10 17.15
N ALA A 61 4.31 -1.04 17.64
CA ALA A 61 4.68 -1.55 18.95
C ALA A 61 6.16 -1.97 18.97
N GLY A 62 7.01 -1.20 19.67
CA GLY A 62 8.45 -1.45 19.81
C GLY A 62 9.28 -1.15 18.55
N ARG A 63 8.80 -0.24 17.70
CA ARG A 63 9.57 0.31 16.57
C ARG A 63 8.94 1.59 16.02
N THR A 64 9.69 2.32 15.22
CA THR A 64 9.15 3.44 14.43
C THR A 64 8.49 2.93 13.16
N LEU A 65 7.24 3.35 12.92
CA LEU A 65 6.49 3.11 11.68
C LEU A 65 6.25 4.42 10.94
N TRP A 66 6.53 4.44 9.64
CA TRP A 66 6.28 5.57 8.75
C TRP A 66 5.24 5.21 7.69
N LEU A 67 4.15 5.99 7.66
CA LEU A 67 3.07 5.89 6.69
C LEU A 67 2.96 7.19 5.90
N PRO A 68 3.36 7.23 4.63
CA PRO A 68 3.12 8.40 3.79
C PRO A 68 1.71 8.37 3.20
N ASP A 69 1.18 9.55 2.90
CA ASP A 69 0.35 9.68 1.72
C ASP A 69 1.32 9.79 0.54
N MET A 70 1.38 8.79 -0.34
CA MET A 70 2.35 8.79 -1.45
C MET A 70 2.15 10.00 -2.37
N PRO A 71 3.20 10.48 -3.07
CA PRO A 71 3.04 11.58 -4.03
C PRO A 71 1.90 11.34 -5.02
N GLY A 72 0.99 12.31 -5.11
CA GLY A 72 -0.22 12.22 -5.91
C GLY A 72 -1.44 11.65 -5.20
N PHE A 73 -1.36 11.44 -3.90
CA PHE A 73 -2.46 10.93 -3.10
C PHE A 73 -2.69 11.83 -1.87
N ASN A 74 -3.96 11.93 -1.50
CA ASN A 74 -4.50 12.60 -0.32
C ASN A 74 -3.79 13.94 0.02
N GLU A 75 -3.04 14.02 1.12
CA GLU A 75 -2.42 15.26 1.61
C GLU A 75 -1.07 15.59 0.97
N SER A 76 -0.49 14.69 0.15
CA SER A 76 0.77 14.94 -0.55
C SER A 76 0.56 15.60 -1.91
N ASP A 77 1.54 16.36 -2.37
CA ASP A 77 1.50 16.98 -3.69
C ASP A 77 1.58 15.95 -4.82
N ALA A 78 1.04 16.27 -5.98
CA ALA A 78 1.19 15.42 -7.15
C ALA A 78 2.62 15.53 -7.72
N PRO A 79 3.25 14.40 -8.07
CA PRO A 79 4.54 14.44 -8.75
C PRO A 79 4.39 15.05 -10.15
N PRO A 80 5.46 15.59 -10.75
CA PRO A 80 5.43 16.11 -12.10
C PRO A 80 5.02 15.01 -13.10
N ARG A 81 4.33 15.43 -14.16
CA ARG A 81 4.01 14.52 -15.27
C ARG A 81 5.26 14.26 -16.09
N VAL A 82 5.41 13.04 -16.53
CA VAL A 82 6.50 12.63 -17.44
C VAL A 82 6.04 12.69 -18.90
N ALA A 83 7.01 12.74 -19.80
CA ALA A 83 6.73 12.68 -21.24
C ALA A 83 6.20 11.29 -21.66
N PRO A 84 5.49 11.20 -22.80
CA PRO A 84 5.06 9.92 -23.34
C PRO A 84 6.24 8.95 -23.54
N GLY A 85 6.13 7.74 -22.98
CA GLY A 85 7.18 6.71 -23.03
C GLY A 85 8.14 6.72 -21.86
N GLU A 86 8.13 7.74 -21.03
CA GLU A 86 8.86 7.74 -19.76
C GLU A 86 8.07 7.01 -18.66
N ASP A 87 8.79 6.52 -17.67
CA ASP A 87 8.19 5.79 -16.56
C ASP A 87 7.52 6.75 -15.56
N PRO A 88 6.18 6.73 -15.45
CA PRO A 88 5.45 7.65 -14.59
C PRO A 88 5.73 7.45 -13.10
N LEU A 89 6.33 6.31 -12.72
CA LEU A 89 6.65 6.02 -11.32
C LEU A 89 7.93 6.73 -10.86
N GLN A 90 8.85 7.10 -11.76
CA GLN A 90 10.14 7.70 -11.40
C GLN A 90 10.01 8.97 -10.55
N PRO A 91 9.22 10.00 -10.91
CA PRO A 91 9.10 11.19 -10.08
C PRO A 91 8.48 10.90 -8.70
N LEU A 92 7.55 9.93 -8.63
CA LEU A 92 6.97 9.49 -7.37
C LEU A 92 8.03 8.83 -6.47
N LEU A 93 8.86 7.95 -7.03
CA LEU A 93 9.94 7.27 -6.31
C LEU A 93 11.02 8.26 -5.84
N ALA A 94 11.37 9.25 -6.67
CA ALA A 94 12.32 10.30 -6.32
C ALA A 94 11.82 11.14 -5.14
N ALA A 95 10.57 11.62 -5.20
CA ALA A 95 9.98 12.39 -4.12
C ALA A 95 9.84 11.57 -2.83
N LEU A 96 9.40 10.30 -2.94
CA LEU A 96 9.28 9.41 -1.79
C LEU A 96 10.64 9.17 -1.12
N GLY A 97 11.67 8.87 -1.92
CA GLY A 97 13.03 8.61 -1.41
C GLY A 97 13.69 9.84 -0.81
N GLY A 98 13.68 10.95 -1.53
CA GLY A 98 14.32 12.18 -1.06
C GLY A 98 13.66 12.76 0.19
N THR A 99 12.34 12.66 0.31
CA THR A 99 11.63 13.10 1.54
C THR A 99 11.85 12.14 2.71
N LEU A 100 11.88 10.82 2.48
CA LEU A 100 12.22 9.85 3.51
C LEU A 100 13.64 10.09 4.04
N ASP A 101 14.61 10.30 3.15
CA ASP A 101 16.02 10.54 3.53
C ASP A 101 16.21 11.81 4.36
N GLN A 102 15.39 12.84 4.16
CA GLN A 102 15.38 14.02 5.01
C GLN A 102 14.88 13.72 6.43
N LEU A 103 13.96 12.77 6.58
CA LEU A 103 13.33 12.44 7.86
C LEU A 103 14.11 11.44 8.70
N ILE A 104 14.76 10.46 8.05
CA ILE A 104 15.44 9.36 8.75
C ILE A 104 16.94 9.30 8.50
N GLY A 105 17.49 10.15 7.63
CA GLY A 105 18.89 10.13 7.18
C GLY A 105 19.08 9.27 5.93
N ALA A 106 19.85 9.80 4.98
CA ALA A 106 20.19 9.09 3.76
C ALA A 106 20.95 7.78 4.04
N GLY A 107 20.60 6.71 3.32
CA GLY A 107 21.22 5.40 3.49
C GLY A 107 20.79 4.64 4.75
N THR A 108 19.90 5.19 5.57
CA THR A 108 19.34 4.44 6.72
C THR A 108 18.65 3.16 6.22
N THR A 109 19.05 2.03 6.80
CA THR A 109 18.41 0.74 6.51
C THR A 109 16.98 0.73 7.05
N ILE A 110 16.02 0.31 6.22
CA ILE A 110 14.61 0.23 6.57
C ILE A 110 14.07 -1.19 6.40
N ASP A 111 12.98 -1.48 7.08
CA ASP A 111 12.03 -2.50 6.67
C ASP A 111 10.97 -1.84 5.79
N LEU A 112 10.53 -2.53 4.75
CA LEU A 112 9.65 -1.95 3.75
C LEU A 112 8.47 -2.86 3.47
N GLY A 113 7.30 -2.29 3.32
CA GLY A 113 6.13 -3.03 2.87
C GLY A 113 5.24 -2.19 1.98
N GLY A 114 4.32 -2.86 1.28
CA GLY A 114 3.36 -2.16 0.44
C GLY A 114 2.17 -3.01 0.06
N PHE A 115 1.05 -2.33 -0.12
CA PHE A 115 -0.22 -2.91 -0.52
C PHE A 115 -0.56 -2.55 -1.96
N SER A 116 -0.94 -3.54 -2.79
CA SER A 116 -1.46 -3.32 -4.15
C SER A 116 -0.49 -2.50 -5.03
N PHE A 117 -0.88 -1.31 -5.51
CA PHE A 117 0.01 -0.36 -6.17
C PHE A 117 1.23 -0.02 -5.30
N GLY A 118 1.02 0.17 -3.99
CA GLY A 118 2.10 0.39 -3.03
C GLY A 118 3.05 -0.81 -2.91
N GLY A 119 2.59 -2.03 -3.19
CA GLY A 119 3.43 -3.22 -3.25
C GLY A 119 4.44 -3.16 -4.40
N LEU A 120 3.97 -2.87 -5.62
CA LEU A 120 4.85 -2.63 -6.76
C LEU A 120 5.78 -1.44 -6.51
N THR A 121 5.24 -0.35 -5.94
CA THR A 121 6.03 0.83 -5.59
C THR A 121 7.12 0.48 -4.57
N ALA A 122 6.80 -0.30 -3.52
CA ALA A 122 7.77 -0.74 -2.52
C ALA A 122 8.87 -1.62 -3.12
N ALA A 123 8.52 -2.58 -3.99
CA ALA A 123 9.52 -3.42 -4.66
C ALA A 123 10.47 -2.57 -5.53
N ARG A 124 9.95 -1.65 -6.32
CA ARG A 124 10.76 -0.77 -7.18
C ARG A 124 11.56 0.25 -6.37
N PHE A 125 10.96 0.82 -5.33
CA PHE A 125 11.65 1.72 -4.41
C PHE A 125 12.81 1.02 -3.71
N GLY A 126 12.56 -0.18 -3.16
CA GLY A 126 13.57 -0.96 -2.49
C GLY A 126 14.73 -1.38 -3.40
N ALA A 127 14.42 -1.79 -4.63
CA ALA A 127 15.42 -2.14 -5.64
C ALA A 127 16.36 -0.96 -5.97
N GLY A 128 15.84 0.26 -6.04
CA GLY A 128 16.62 1.47 -6.29
C GLY A 128 17.38 1.98 -5.04
N ARG A 129 16.79 1.86 -3.85
CA ARG A 129 17.36 2.38 -2.60
C ARG A 129 18.53 1.51 -2.09
N GLY A 130 18.44 0.19 -2.20
CA GLY A 130 19.47 -0.76 -1.74
C GLY A 130 19.57 -0.95 -0.22
N ALA A 131 19.12 -0.01 0.61
CA ALA A 131 19.18 -0.09 2.06
C ALA A 131 17.85 -0.61 2.66
N VAL A 132 17.45 -1.81 2.24
CA VAL A 132 16.26 -2.52 2.73
C VAL A 132 16.69 -3.83 3.38
N ARG A 133 16.22 -4.07 4.63
CA ARG A 133 16.50 -5.30 5.37
C ARG A 133 15.51 -6.42 5.04
N ARG A 134 14.22 -6.10 4.98
CA ARG A 134 13.12 -7.03 4.71
C ARG A 134 12.03 -6.32 3.91
N LEU A 135 11.33 -7.08 3.05
CA LEU A 135 10.24 -6.57 2.21
C LEU A 135 8.97 -7.40 2.43
N ALA A 136 7.82 -6.75 2.68
CA ALA A 136 6.51 -7.41 2.72
C ALA A 136 5.58 -6.83 1.66
N LEU A 137 4.98 -7.68 0.83
CA LEU A 137 4.07 -7.29 -0.23
C LEU A 137 2.70 -7.91 -0.01
N ILE A 138 1.66 -7.08 0.04
CA ILE A 138 0.27 -7.52 0.21
C ILE A 138 -0.51 -7.23 -1.07
N GLY A 139 -1.05 -8.25 -1.73
CA GLY A 139 -1.84 -8.12 -2.95
C GLY A 139 -1.16 -7.25 -4.01
N SER A 140 0.18 -7.35 -4.15
CA SER A 140 0.98 -6.42 -4.95
C SER A 140 0.51 -6.35 -6.40
N GLY A 141 0.45 -5.13 -6.96
CA GLY A 141 0.33 -4.93 -8.40
C GLY A 141 1.62 -5.30 -9.16
N GLY A 142 1.59 -5.19 -10.49
CA GLY A 142 2.76 -5.39 -11.34
C GLY A 142 3.16 -6.84 -11.60
N HIS A 143 2.37 -7.82 -11.15
CA HIS A 143 2.65 -9.25 -11.36
C HIS A 143 2.35 -9.72 -12.80
N GLY A 144 1.60 -8.95 -13.59
CA GLY A 144 1.32 -9.24 -15.00
C GLY A 144 0.32 -10.35 -15.27
N THR A 145 -0.31 -10.95 -14.24
CA THR A 145 -1.34 -11.99 -14.45
C THR A 145 -2.72 -11.38 -14.67
N LEU A 146 -3.64 -12.16 -15.23
CA LEU A 146 -5.00 -11.72 -15.49
C LEU A 146 -5.77 -11.51 -14.17
N ARG A 147 -6.57 -10.45 -14.13
CA ARG A 147 -7.52 -10.19 -13.04
C ARG A 147 -8.73 -11.12 -13.14
N ARG A 148 -9.23 -11.58 -12.01
CA ARG A 148 -10.40 -12.46 -11.89
C ARG A 148 -11.65 -11.69 -11.45
N MET A 149 -11.76 -10.42 -11.83
CA MET A 149 -12.90 -9.58 -11.45
C MET A 149 -14.21 -10.16 -11.97
N THR A 150 -15.17 -10.32 -11.08
CA THR A 150 -16.52 -10.82 -11.37
C THR A 150 -17.53 -9.69 -11.61
N ALA A 151 -17.18 -8.45 -11.24
CA ALA A 151 -18.00 -7.26 -11.42
C ALA A 151 -17.21 -6.12 -12.04
N GLN A 152 -17.87 -5.29 -12.85
CA GLN A 152 -17.24 -4.10 -13.40
C GLN A 152 -17.23 -2.96 -12.37
N MET A 153 -16.14 -2.19 -12.35
CA MET A 153 -16.05 -0.97 -11.55
C MET A 153 -16.97 0.13 -12.11
N ILE A 154 -17.65 0.81 -11.23
CA ILE A 154 -18.50 1.96 -11.59
C ILE A 154 -17.64 3.24 -11.53
N ASN A 155 -17.80 4.11 -12.54
CA ASN A 155 -17.17 5.43 -12.51
C ASN A 155 -17.95 6.35 -11.54
N TRP A 156 -17.58 6.35 -10.29
CA TRP A 156 -18.21 7.13 -9.23
C TRP A 156 -18.12 8.66 -9.46
N ARG A 157 -17.10 9.13 -10.20
CA ARG A 157 -16.95 10.55 -10.54
C ARG A 157 -18.02 11.05 -11.53
N ALA A 158 -18.73 10.14 -12.20
CA ALA A 158 -19.84 10.45 -13.10
C ALA A 158 -21.21 10.38 -12.40
N ALA A 159 -21.24 10.10 -11.11
CA ALA A 159 -22.49 10.05 -10.34
C ALA A 159 -23.20 11.41 -10.33
N PRO A 160 -24.54 11.43 -10.47
CA PRO A 160 -25.29 12.67 -10.54
C PRO A 160 -25.41 13.40 -9.18
N ASP A 161 -25.30 12.65 -8.09
CA ASP A 161 -25.43 13.17 -6.73
C ASP A 161 -24.61 12.32 -5.74
N ARG A 162 -24.60 12.75 -4.48
CA ARG A 162 -23.83 12.09 -3.41
C ARG A 162 -24.35 10.70 -3.04
N GLU A 163 -25.64 10.44 -3.18
CA GLU A 163 -26.22 9.13 -2.91
C GLU A 163 -25.76 8.11 -3.97
N ALA A 164 -25.87 8.45 -5.24
CA ALA A 164 -25.38 7.64 -6.35
C ALA A 164 -23.84 7.44 -6.29
N GLU A 165 -23.11 8.48 -5.91
CA GLU A 165 -21.66 8.39 -5.69
C GLU A 165 -21.32 7.41 -4.57
N ARG A 166 -21.98 7.50 -3.42
CA ARG A 166 -21.82 6.56 -2.31
C ARG A 166 -22.12 5.12 -2.75
N ALA A 167 -23.21 4.91 -3.46
CA ALA A 167 -23.58 3.59 -3.97
C ALA A 167 -22.50 3.02 -4.91
N ALA A 168 -21.94 3.85 -5.80
CA ALA A 168 -20.86 3.47 -6.71
C ALA A 168 -19.56 3.12 -5.96
N LEU A 169 -19.20 3.89 -4.92
CA LEU A 169 -18.03 3.61 -4.10
C LEU A 169 -18.17 2.32 -3.29
N LEU A 170 -19.33 2.07 -2.69
CA LEU A 170 -19.64 0.80 -2.01
C LEU A 170 -19.61 -0.39 -2.96
N HIS A 171 -20.17 -0.23 -4.17
CA HIS A 171 -20.06 -1.26 -5.20
C HIS A 171 -18.59 -1.55 -5.55
N ASN A 172 -17.78 -0.53 -5.68
CA ASN A 172 -16.36 -0.67 -6.01
C ASN A 172 -15.55 -1.33 -4.88
N LEU A 173 -15.89 -1.08 -3.62
CA LEU A 173 -15.34 -1.81 -2.48
C LEU A 173 -15.62 -3.30 -2.60
N ALA A 174 -16.88 -3.68 -2.85
CA ALA A 174 -17.28 -5.07 -3.03
C ALA A 174 -16.66 -5.72 -4.28
N ALA A 175 -16.57 -4.98 -5.38
CA ALA A 175 -16.08 -5.51 -6.65
C ALA A 175 -14.56 -5.75 -6.68
N LEU A 176 -13.78 -4.98 -5.88
CA LEU A 176 -12.33 -5.00 -5.97
C LEU A 176 -11.61 -5.28 -4.65
N MET A 177 -12.10 -4.70 -3.53
CA MET A 177 -11.29 -4.56 -2.34
C MET A 177 -11.59 -5.63 -1.28
N LEU A 178 -12.86 -5.91 -1.03
CA LEU A 178 -13.34 -6.70 0.09
C LEU A 178 -14.18 -7.88 -0.40
N HIS A 179 -13.91 -9.06 0.13
CA HIS A 179 -14.67 -10.27 -0.18
C HIS A 179 -15.86 -10.46 0.75
N ASP A 180 -15.66 -10.28 2.05
CA ASP A 180 -16.70 -10.43 3.05
C ASP A 180 -17.62 -9.20 3.06
N ALA A 181 -18.90 -9.41 2.78
CA ALA A 181 -19.90 -8.34 2.79
C ALA A 181 -20.00 -7.63 4.17
N ALA A 182 -19.69 -8.33 5.25
CA ALA A 182 -19.68 -7.75 6.59
C ALA A 182 -18.50 -6.78 6.81
N ALA A 183 -17.42 -6.92 6.04
CA ALA A 183 -16.29 -6.01 6.08
C ALA A 183 -16.53 -4.72 5.28
N ILE A 184 -17.59 -4.65 4.46
CA ILE A 184 -18.00 -3.43 3.75
C ILE A 184 -18.80 -2.56 4.71
N ASP A 185 -18.16 -2.15 5.77
CA ASP A 185 -18.74 -1.33 6.83
C ASP A 185 -18.53 0.18 6.59
N GLU A 186 -19.08 0.99 7.50
CA GLU A 186 -18.94 2.46 7.40
C GLU A 186 -17.48 2.94 7.55
N LEU A 187 -16.61 2.16 8.20
CA LEU A 187 -15.18 2.50 8.28
C LEU A 187 -14.49 2.28 6.95
N ALA A 188 -14.70 1.12 6.32
CA ALA A 188 -14.18 0.83 4.99
C ALA A 188 -14.64 1.87 3.97
N PHE A 189 -15.94 2.23 4.03
CA PHE A 189 -16.48 3.29 3.19
C PHE A 189 -15.82 4.64 3.43
N ALA A 190 -15.69 5.09 4.68
CA ALA A 190 -15.10 6.38 5.02
C ALA A 190 -13.64 6.49 4.55
N ILE A 191 -12.85 5.42 4.73
CA ILE A 191 -11.47 5.36 4.25
C ILE A 191 -11.42 5.41 2.72
N HIS A 192 -12.26 4.62 2.06
CA HIS A 192 -12.29 4.54 0.60
C HIS A 192 -12.75 5.86 -0.05
N ASP A 193 -13.78 6.47 0.50
CA ASP A 193 -14.34 7.74 0.05
C ASP A 193 -13.29 8.86 0.07
N VAL A 194 -12.69 9.12 1.22
CA VAL A 194 -11.63 10.14 1.38
C VAL A 194 -10.44 9.85 0.46
N SER A 195 -10.01 8.60 0.40
CA SER A 195 -8.85 8.19 -0.39
C SER A 195 -9.09 8.32 -1.91
N CYS A 196 -10.30 7.97 -2.38
CA CYS A 196 -10.68 8.12 -3.78
C CYS A 196 -10.70 9.59 -4.21
N HIS A 197 -11.27 10.47 -3.39
CA HIS A 197 -11.32 11.91 -3.66
C HIS A 197 -9.92 12.55 -3.63
N GLY A 198 -9.05 12.10 -2.72
CA GLY A 198 -7.67 12.56 -2.63
C GLY A 198 -6.73 12.05 -3.73
N THR A 199 -7.19 11.15 -4.61
CA THR A 199 -6.33 10.54 -5.62
C THR A 199 -6.20 11.40 -6.88
N ARG A 200 -4.96 11.77 -7.22
CA ARG A 200 -4.55 12.53 -8.40
C ARG A 200 -3.59 11.75 -9.32
N PHE A 201 -2.98 10.66 -8.82
CA PHE A 201 -2.05 9.82 -9.58
C PHE A 201 -2.79 8.64 -10.26
N ARG A 202 -2.45 8.35 -11.52
CA ARG A 202 -3.06 7.26 -12.31
C ARG A 202 -2.39 5.90 -12.04
N SER A 203 -2.59 5.36 -10.85
CA SER A 203 -1.95 4.12 -10.40
C SER A 203 -2.37 2.86 -11.16
N LYS A 204 -3.57 2.84 -11.76
CA LYS A 204 -4.14 1.65 -12.44
C LYS A 204 -3.25 1.15 -13.58
N GLU A 205 -2.83 2.05 -14.46
CA GLU A 205 -2.01 1.72 -15.63
C GLU A 205 -0.65 1.15 -15.19
N VAL A 206 -0.02 1.78 -14.19
CA VAL A 206 1.24 1.32 -13.61
C VAL A 206 1.10 -0.05 -12.96
N SER A 207 0.05 -0.27 -12.17
CA SER A 207 -0.20 -1.57 -11.51
C SER A 207 -0.42 -2.72 -12.50
N GLN A 208 -0.84 -2.43 -13.72
CA GLN A 208 -1.11 -3.42 -14.78
C GLN A 208 0.07 -3.60 -15.74
N SER A 209 1.07 -2.73 -15.73
CA SER A 209 2.18 -2.76 -16.69
C SER A 209 3.25 -3.84 -16.42
N GLY A 210 3.14 -4.60 -15.32
CA GLY A 210 4.16 -5.59 -14.94
C GLY A 210 5.33 -4.96 -14.15
N GLY A 211 6.45 -5.69 -14.08
CA GLY A 211 7.70 -5.20 -13.47
C GLY A 211 7.95 -5.62 -12.03
N LEU A 212 6.99 -6.30 -11.36
CA LEU A 212 7.18 -6.79 -10.00
C LEU A 212 8.30 -7.83 -9.93
N GLN A 213 8.27 -8.86 -10.79
CA GLN A 213 9.27 -9.91 -10.82
C GLN A 213 10.67 -9.36 -11.09
N GLN A 214 10.78 -8.38 -12.00
CA GLN A 214 12.05 -7.72 -12.30
C GLN A 214 12.60 -6.97 -11.08
N ALA A 215 11.76 -6.21 -10.38
CA ALA A 215 12.16 -5.52 -9.16
C ALA A 215 12.59 -6.50 -8.05
N LEU A 216 11.83 -7.57 -7.85
CA LEU A 216 12.16 -8.62 -6.87
C LEU A 216 13.44 -9.38 -7.21
N ALA A 217 13.77 -9.55 -8.49
CA ALA A 217 14.99 -10.24 -8.91
C ALA A 217 16.26 -9.46 -8.55
N THR A 218 16.15 -8.13 -8.40
CA THR A 218 17.29 -7.27 -7.99
C THR A 218 17.44 -7.16 -6.48
N MET A 219 16.44 -7.64 -5.70
CA MET A 219 16.43 -7.56 -4.25
C MET A 219 16.73 -8.93 -3.63
N GLY A 220 17.93 -9.15 -3.12
CA GLY A 220 18.32 -10.38 -2.40
C GLY A 220 17.89 -10.41 -0.93
N VAL A 221 16.81 -9.70 -0.54
CA VAL A 221 16.37 -9.60 0.86
C VAL A 221 15.22 -10.56 1.17
N PRO A 222 15.08 -10.99 2.44
CA PRO A 222 13.91 -11.75 2.88
C PRO A 222 12.62 -11.03 2.47
N THR A 223 11.73 -11.74 1.78
CA THR A 223 10.50 -11.17 1.23
C THR A 223 9.28 -12.01 1.60
N LEU A 224 8.28 -11.39 2.23
CA LEU A 224 6.98 -11.97 2.50
C LEU A 224 6.00 -11.56 1.41
N LEU A 225 5.38 -12.54 0.76
CA LEU A 225 4.38 -12.38 -0.31
C LEU A 225 3.03 -12.83 0.23
N LEU A 226 2.10 -11.88 0.43
CA LEU A 226 0.84 -12.10 1.11
C LEU A 226 -0.33 -11.72 0.21
N TRP A 227 -1.26 -12.64 -0.02
CA TRP A 227 -2.48 -12.39 -0.80
C TRP A 227 -3.71 -12.91 -0.07
N GLY A 228 -4.85 -12.22 -0.22
CA GLY A 228 -6.14 -12.76 0.18
C GLY A 228 -6.57 -13.90 -0.75
N GLU A 229 -7.24 -14.92 -0.22
CA GLU A 229 -7.72 -16.08 -0.98
C GLU A 229 -8.67 -15.68 -2.13
N PHE A 230 -9.49 -14.66 -1.89
CA PHE A 230 -10.47 -14.14 -2.83
C PHE A 230 -10.03 -12.84 -3.51
N ASP A 231 -8.73 -12.56 -3.53
CA ASP A 231 -8.21 -11.39 -4.24
C ASP A 231 -8.50 -11.50 -5.75
N VAL A 232 -9.35 -10.61 -6.25
CA VAL A 232 -9.79 -10.60 -7.66
C VAL A 232 -8.76 -10.01 -8.62
N THR A 233 -7.65 -9.48 -8.11
CA THR A 233 -6.59 -8.90 -8.94
C THR A 233 -5.66 -9.94 -9.53
N ALA A 234 -5.71 -11.19 -9.03
CA ALA A 234 -4.89 -12.32 -9.47
C ALA A 234 -5.62 -13.66 -9.26
N ASP A 235 -4.96 -14.76 -9.57
CA ASP A 235 -5.20 -16.07 -8.96
C ASP A 235 -4.19 -16.25 -7.81
N PRO A 236 -4.59 -16.07 -6.53
CA PRO A 236 -3.64 -15.94 -5.43
C PRO A 236 -2.75 -17.14 -5.21
N ARG A 237 -3.33 -18.36 -5.16
CA ARG A 237 -2.56 -19.58 -4.81
C ARG A 237 -1.43 -19.90 -5.81
N PRO A 238 -1.68 -19.99 -7.12
CA PRO A 238 -0.59 -20.23 -8.08
C PRO A 238 0.36 -19.05 -8.19
N LEU A 239 -0.13 -17.79 -8.12
CA LEU A 239 0.75 -16.61 -8.18
C LEU A 239 1.72 -16.57 -7.01
N VAL A 240 1.24 -16.75 -5.78
CA VAL A 240 2.06 -16.73 -4.56
C VAL A 240 3.09 -17.86 -4.61
N ALA A 241 2.68 -19.08 -5.01
CA ALA A 241 3.58 -20.22 -5.16
C ALA A 241 4.68 -19.95 -6.20
N GLN A 242 4.31 -19.39 -7.36
CA GLN A 242 5.26 -19.00 -8.40
C GLN A 242 6.26 -17.96 -7.89
N LEU A 243 5.79 -16.84 -7.35
CA LEU A 243 6.66 -15.75 -6.88
C LEU A 243 7.60 -16.19 -5.74
N ALA A 244 7.12 -17.07 -4.86
CA ALA A 244 7.94 -17.64 -3.79
C ALA A 244 9.04 -18.56 -4.36
N ALA A 245 8.72 -19.40 -5.34
CA ALA A 245 9.69 -20.30 -5.96
C ALA A 245 10.80 -19.58 -6.77
N GLU A 246 10.56 -18.35 -7.20
CA GLU A 246 11.52 -17.52 -7.96
C GLU A 246 12.67 -16.96 -7.10
N GLY A 247 12.67 -17.17 -5.76
CA GLY A 247 13.76 -16.68 -4.91
C GLY A 247 13.83 -17.38 -3.56
N PRO A 248 15.03 -17.82 -3.12
CA PRO A 248 15.20 -18.66 -1.94
C PRO A 248 14.86 -17.96 -0.61
N ALA A 249 14.83 -16.64 -0.60
CA ALA A 249 14.49 -15.83 0.59
C ALA A 249 13.03 -15.33 0.57
N ARG A 250 12.16 -15.92 -0.27
CA ARG A 250 10.76 -15.52 -0.39
C ARG A 250 9.85 -16.53 0.29
N GLU A 251 8.95 -16.00 1.11
CA GLU A 251 7.87 -16.74 1.76
C GLU A 251 6.54 -16.31 1.16
N GLY A 252 5.71 -17.28 0.78
CA GLY A 252 4.39 -17.05 0.21
C GLY A 252 3.29 -17.48 1.17
N VAL A 253 2.31 -16.59 1.42
CA VAL A 253 1.17 -16.84 2.30
C VAL A 253 -0.13 -16.40 1.61
N VAL A 254 -1.15 -17.25 1.66
CA VAL A 254 -2.52 -16.89 1.28
C VAL A 254 -3.36 -16.79 2.55
N ILE A 255 -4.03 -15.66 2.74
CA ILE A 255 -4.92 -15.39 3.88
C ILE A 255 -6.31 -15.87 3.53
N ASP A 256 -6.77 -16.88 4.24
CA ASP A 256 -8.07 -17.50 4.00
C ASP A 256 -9.22 -16.51 4.29
N GLY A 257 -10.24 -16.53 3.44
CA GLY A 257 -11.44 -15.70 3.58
C GLY A 257 -11.22 -14.20 3.36
N ALA A 258 -10.06 -13.75 2.88
CA ALA A 258 -9.79 -12.34 2.59
C ALA A 258 -9.85 -12.03 1.10
N GLY A 259 -10.32 -10.84 0.75
CA GLY A 259 -10.22 -10.24 -0.58
C GLY A 259 -8.90 -9.52 -0.81
N HIS A 260 -8.93 -8.52 -1.68
CA HIS A 260 -7.73 -7.75 -2.04
C HIS A 260 -7.15 -6.94 -0.87
N TRP A 261 -8.01 -6.32 -0.05
CA TRP A 261 -7.58 -5.53 1.12
C TRP A 261 -7.47 -6.41 2.37
N ALA A 262 -6.62 -7.43 2.29
CA ALA A 262 -6.48 -8.47 3.31
C ALA A 262 -6.09 -7.90 4.69
N GLN A 263 -5.25 -6.85 4.76
CA GLN A 263 -4.84 -6.21 6.00
C GLN A 263 -5.96 -5.38 6.67
N TYR A 264 -7.08 -5.19 6.00
CA TYR A 264 -8.32 -4.68 6.59
C TYR A 264 -9.25 -5.82 7.02
N GLU A 265 -9.54 -6.75 6.11
CA GLU A 265 -10.51 -7.84 6.33
C GLU A 265 -10.08 -8.85 7.39
N ARG A 266 -8.77 -9.11 7.47
CA ARG A 266 -8.14 -10.06 8.41
C ARG A 266 -6.98 -9.39 9.15
N ALA A 267 -7.28 -8.20 9.71
CA ALA A 267 -6.25 -7.34 10.31
C ALA A 267 -5.41 -8.05 11.37
N ASP A 268 -6.03 -8.82 12.25
CA ASP A 268 -5.31 -9.52 13.34
C ASP A 268 -4.33 -10.57 12.80
N GLU A 269 -4.73 -11.38 11.82
CA GLU A 269 -3.87 -12.38 11.22
C GLU A 269 -2.71 -11.72 10.44
N VAL A 270 -3.02 -10.70 9.62
CA VAL A 270 -2.01 -9.98 8.86
C VAL A 270 -1.04 -9.25 9.79
N ASN A 271 -1.54 -8.62 10.86
CA ASN A 271 -0.69 -7.99 11.89
C ASN A 271 0.26 -9.00 12.53
N ALA A 272 -0.23 -10.16 12.95
CA ALA A 272 0.61 -11.21 13.54
C ALA A 272 1.72 -11.65 12.58
N ARG A 273 1.40 -11.89 11.30
CA ARG A 273 2.39 -12.26 10.27
C ARG A 273 3.43 -11.17 10.04
N LEU A 274 3.00 -9.91 9.92
CA LEU A 274 3.92 -8.79 9.69
C LEU A 274 4.82 -8.53 10.91
N VAL A 275 4.25 -8.56 12.13
CA VAL A 275 5.03 -8.41 13.37
C VAL A 275 6.09 -9.49 13.48
N GLU A 276 5.76 -10.75 13.18
CA GLU A 276 6.73 -11.84 13.20
C GLU A 276 7.79 -11.67 12.11
N PHE A 277 7.38 -11.40 10.89
CA PHE A 277 8.30 -11.25 9.77
C PHE A 277 9.29 -10.09 9.95
N PHE A 278 8.89 -8.99 10.55
CA PHE A 278 9.74 -7.81 10.75
C PHE A 278 10.51 -7.79 12.09
N ARG A 279 10.52 -8.88 12.84
CA ARG A 279 11.34 -9.04 14.07
C ARG A 279 12.85 -8.91 13.89
#